data_3bf44460e35c87d53ff21d0adb717704
#
_entry.id   3bf44460e35c87d53ff21d0adb717704
#
_cell.length_a   1.000
_cell.length_b   1.000
_cell.length_c   1.000
_cell.angle_alpha   90.00
_cell.angle_beta   90.00
_cell.angle_gamma   90.00
#
_symmetry.space_group_name_H-M   'P 1'
#
loop_
_entity.id
_entity.type
_entity.pdbx_description
1 polymer ?
#
loop_
_entity_poly.entity_id
_entity_poly.type
_entity_poly.pdbx_seq_one_letter_code
_entity_poly.pdbx_strand_id
1 'polypeptide(L)'
;MNWAQKYYEQYGYLVVLVGALAEGTLFVNWYLPGSIVVAMGAVFARTAGLNIFLMLLMVVIGFYATALLNYALGRFGWYHIFIKLGLKQPLEKVQAKIADKGLKILFTTYVHPNFGALAATSAGILRMNFYKFALYAFLAIGLWNSFWTAIFYWFGAGLLKHINLVVIAGGIFVYLMFLKTFKEKIAGEKEQTHINLP
;
A
#
# COMPACT_ATOMS: atom_id res chain seq x y z
N MET A 1 26.68 5.65 19.67
CA MET A 1 25.89 5.46 18.42
C MET A 1 25.43 4.02 18.39
N ASN A 2 24.11 3.78 18.37
CA ASN A 2 23.55 2.44 18.39
C ASN A 2 23.87 1.71 17.08
N TRP A 3 24.13 0.40 17.15
CA TRP A 3 24.39 -0.49 16.02
C TRP A 3 23.41 -0.27 14.85
N ALA A 4 22.12 -0.21 15.14
CA ALA A 4 21.06 0.04 14.16
C ALA A 4 21.25 1.37 13.39
N GLN A 5 21.70 2.43 14.07
CA GLN A 5 21.89 3.74 13.45
C GLN A 5 23.01 3.72 12.42
N LYS A 6 24.13 3.04 12.72
CA LYS A 6 25.26 2.89 11.79
C LYS A 6 24.86 2.12 10.51
N TYR A 7 24.11 1.03 10.65
CA TYR A 7 23.63 0.27 9.48
C TYR A 7 22.61 1.06 8.66
N TYR A 8 21.77 1.85 9.31
CA TYR A 8 20.80 2.67 8.60
C TYR A 8 21.45 3.83 7.85
N GLU A 9 22.50 4.44 8.38
CA GLU A 9 23.31 5.45 7.67
C GLU A 9 23.96 4.87 6.40
N GLN A 10 24.39 3.63 6.44
CA GLN A 10 25.05 2.97 5.32
C GLN A 10 24.07 2.40 4.28
N TYR A 11 22.99 1.78 4.73
CA TYR A 11 22.09 1.01 3.87
C TYR A 11 20.65 1.55 3.84
N GLY A 12 20.36 2.65 4.53
CA GLY A 12 19.00 3.16 4.72
C GLY A 12 18.21 3.35 3.43
N TYR A 13 18.84 3.89 2.40
CA TYR A 13 18.22 4.05 1.09
C TYR A 13 17.86 2.72 0.44
N LEU A 14 18.74 1.73 0.54
CA LEU A 14 18.52 0.39 0.00
C LEU A 14 17.40 -0.33 0.77
N VAL A 15 17.40 -0.21 2.10
CA VAL A 15 16.35 -0.79 2.97
C VAL A 15 15.00 -0.19 2.62
N VAL A 16 14.92 1.12 2.41
CA VAL A 16 13.69 1.82 2.01
C VAL A 16 13.24 1.36 0.62
N LEU A 17 14.15 1.25 -0.35
CA LEU A 17 13.84 0.77 -1.69
C LEU A 17 13.29 -0.67 -1.66
N VAL A 18 14.01 -1.59 -1.01
CA VAL A 18 13.59 -3.00 -0.90
C VAL A 18 12.27 -3.12 -0.14
N GLY A 19 12.11 -2.36 0.94
CA GLY A 19 10.86 -2.29 1.69
C GLY A 19 9.69 -1.78 0.84
N ALA A 20 9.88 -0.74 0.05
CA ALA A 20 8.85 -0.21 -0.85
C ALA A 20 8.51 -1.20 -1.98
N LEU A 21 9.49 -1.94 -2.50
CA LEU A 21 9.27 -3.03 -3.45
C LEU A 21 8.44 -4.16 -2.80
N ALA A 22 8.79 -4.57 -1.59
CA ALA A 22 8.05 -5.60 -0.87
C ALA A 22 6.62 -5.13 -0.56
N GLU A 23 6.48 -3.94 0.02
CA GLU A 23 5.18 -3.36 0.40
C GLU A 23 4.27 -3.08 -0.81
N GLY A 24 4.82 -2.70 -1.96
CA GLY A 24 4.05 -2.45 -3.19
C GLY A 24 3.57 -3.72 -3.91
N THR A 25 4.12 -4.90 -3.56
CA THR A 25 3.75 -6.17 -4.21
C THR A 25 2.45 -6.72 -3.63
N LEU A 26 1.48 -7.05 -4.48
CA LEU A 26 0.08 -7.36 -4.13
C LEU A 26 -0.09 -8.40 -3.00
N PHE A 27 0.81 -9.39 -2.89
CA PHE A 27 0.70 -10.44 -1.88
C PHE A 27 1.42 -10.09 -0.57
N VAL A 28 2.58 -9.47 -0.65
CA VAL A 28 3.40 -9.10 0.51
C VAL A 28 2.73 -7.99 1.30
N ASN A 29 2.12 -7.07 0.60
CA ASN A 29 1.38 -5.92 1.10
C ASN A 29 0.23 -6.29 2.07
N TRP A 30 -0.36 -7.48 1.94
CA TRP A 30 -1.43 -7.93 2.85
C TRP A 30 -0.92 -8.26 4.26
N TYR A 31 0.37 -8.60 4.38
CA TYR A 31 1.03 -8.95 5.64
C TYR A 31 1.81 -7.78 6.25
N LEU A 32 2.24 -6.82 5.44
CA LEU A 32 2.93 -5.63 5.91
C LEU A 32 1.91 -4.50 6.08
N PRO A 33 1.81 -3.89 7.28
CA PRO A 33 0.93 -2.73 7.47
C PRO A 33 1.44 -1.57 6.60
N GLY A 34 0.58 -1.11 5.68
CA GLY A 34 0.91 -0.12 4.68
C GLY A 34 1.50 1.17 5.27
N SER A 35 2.51 1.71 4.61
CA SER A 35 3.21 2.95 4.96
C SER A 35 4.24 2.86 6.10
N ILE A 36 4.55 1.67 6.63
CA ILE A 36 5.64 1.53 7.62
C ILE A 36 6.97 1.95 7.00
N VAL A 37 7.24 1.54 5.76
CA VAL A 37 8.50 1.86 5.07
C VAL A 37 8.66 3.36 4.88
N VAL A 38 7.58 4.05 4.47
CA VAL A 38 7.58 5.51 4.29
C VAL A 38 7.75 6.22 5.64
N ALA A 39 7.03 5.76 6.68
CA ALA A 39 7.10 6.33 8.02
C ALA A 39 8.51 6.18 8.62
N MET A 40 9.04 4.96 8.62
CA MET A 40 10.40 4.69 9.13
C MET A 40 11.45 5.45 8.33
N GLY A 41 11.38 5.42 7.00
CA GLY A 41 12.30 6.14 6.14
C GLY A 41 12.32 7.64 6.43
N ALA A 42 11.15 8.27 6.57
CA ALA A 42 11.04 9.70 6.85
C ALA A 42 11.57 10.07 8.24
N VAL A 43 11.23 9.26 9.27
CA VAL A 43 11.72 9.49 10.63
C VAL A 43 13.24 9.31 10.71
N PHE A 44 13.78 8.26 10.10
CA PHE A 44 15.22 8.04 10.09
C PHE A 44 15.97 9.06 9.23
N ALA A 45 15.38 9.55 8.13
CA ALA A 45 15.98 10.66 7.39
C ALA A 45 16.20 11.88 8.30
N ARG A 46 15.23 12.18 9.18
CA ARG A 46 15.35 13.28 10.13
C ARG A 46 16.33 12.99 11.27
N THR A 47 16.33 11.77 11.81
CA THR A 47 17.10 11.44 13.04
C THR A 47 18.53 10.98 12.73
N ALA A 48 18.77 10.37 11.56
CA ALA A 48 20.09 9.90 11.11
C ALA A 48 20.73 10.83 10.06
N GLY A 49 20.10 11.97 9.72
CA GLY A 49 20.67 12.97 8.81
C GLY A 49 20.69 12.55 7.34
N LEU A 50 19.87 11.56 6.94
CA LEU A 50 19.76 11.16 5.54
C LEU A 50 19.01 12.22 4.72
N ASN A 51 19.37 12.30 3.42
CA ASN A 51 18.70 13.20 2.51
C ASN A 51 17.25 12.75 2.26
N ILE A 52 16.28 13.56 2.68
CA ILE A 52 14.85 13.26 2.59
C ILE A 52 14.37 13.10 1.13
N PHE A 53 14.93 13.88 0.20
CA PHE A 53 14.56 13.82 -1.21
C PHE A 53 15.05 12.52 -1.86
N LEU A 54 16.26 12.07 -1.52
CA LEU A 54 16.79 10.81 -2.01
C LEU A 54 16.02 9.63 -1.41
N MET A 55 15.64 9.71 -0.13
CA MET A 55 14.80 8.72 0.52
C MET A 55 13.41 8.64 -0.15
N LEU A 56 12.76 9.78 -0.40
CA LEU A 56 11.49 9.85 -1.13
C LEU A 56 11.62 9.28 -2.54
N LEU A 57 12.72 9.56 -3.23
CA LEU A 57 12.99 9.01 -4.56
C LEU A 57 13.03 7.47 -4.53
N MET A 58 13.71 6.87 -3.53
CA MET A 58 13.76 5.41 -3.36
C MET A 58 12.37 4.82 -3.11
N VAL A 59 11.55 5.48 -2.27
CA VAL A 59 10.16 5.09 -2.02
C VAL A 59 9.34 5.10 -3.32
N VAL A 60 9.41 6.21 -4.06
CA VAL A 60 8.65 6.39 -5.32
C VAL A 60 9.09 5.37 -6.37
N ILE A 61 10.40 5.14 -6.53
CA ILE A 61 10.91 4.12 -7.46
C ILE A 61 10.40 2.73 -7.08
N GLY A 62 10.47 2.35 -5.80
CA GLY A 62 9.99 1.04 -5.33
C GLY A 62 8.50 0.83 -5.60
N PHE A 63 7.65 1.74 -5.16
CA PHE A 63 6.21 1.64 -5.40
C PHE A 63 5.83 1.75 -6.88
N TYR A 64 6.54 2.55 -7.66
CA TYR A 64 6.27 2.66 -9.09
C TYR A 64 6.65 1.38 -9.84
N ALA A 65 7.83 0.80 -9.55
CA ALA A 65 8.25 -0.46 -10.13
C ALA A 65 7.23 -1.59 -9.84
N THR A 66 6.74 -1.68 -8.61
CA THR A 66 5.71 -2.67 -8.25
C THR A 66 4.35 -2.37 -8.85
N ALA A 67 3.98 -1.10 -9.04
CA ALA A 67 2.76 -0.75 -9.76
C ALA A 67 2.80 -1.24 -11.22
N LEU A 68 3.92 -1.05 -11.91
CA LEU A 68 4.12 -1.58 -13.26
C LEU A 68 4.10 -3.10 -13.31
N LEU A 69 4.74 -3.75 -12.32
CA LEU A 69 4.71 -5.21 -12.17
C LEU A 69 3.27 -5.72 -11.97
N ASN A 70 2.52 -5.15 -11.02
CA ASN A 70 1.14 -5.52 -10.73
C ASN A 70 0.23 -5.34 -11.96
N TYR A 71 0.41 -4.25 -12.71
CA TYR A 71 -0.28 -4.06 -13.99
C TYR A 71 0.07 -5.17 -14.99
N ALA A 72 1.35 -5.50 -15.15
CA ALA A 72 1.81 -6.55 -16.06
C ALA A 72 1.23 -7.92 -15.66
N LEU A 73 1.26 -8.27 -14.38
CA LEU A 73 0.67 -9.50 -13.87
C LEU A 73 -0.84 -9.58 -14.18
N GLY A 74 -1.57 -8.48 -13.98
CA GLY A 74 -2.98 -8.40 -14.35
C GLY A 74 -3.20 -8.58 -15.87
N ARG A 75 -2.38 -7.94 -16.70
CA ARG A 75 -2.50 -7.95 -18.17
C ARG A 75 -2.18 -9.30 -18.79
N PHE A 76 -1.19 -10.03 -18.25
CA PHE A 76 -0.69 -11.29 -18.81
C PHE A 76 -1.36 -12.55 -18.26
N GLY A 77 -2.51 -12.43 -17.59
CA GLY A 77 -3.38 -13.57 -17.33
C GLY A 77 -3.22 -14.23 -15.96
N TRP A 78 -2.55 -13.58 -15.03
CA TRP A 78 -2.45 -14.06 -13.65
C TRP A 78 -3.77 -13.95 -12.87
N TYR A 79 -4.83 -13.50 -13.51
CA TYR A 79 -6.17 -13.34 -12.92
C TYR A 79 -6.66 -14.61 -12.21
N HIS A 80 -6.46 -15.80 -12.81
CA HIS A 80 -6.85 -17.07 -12.18
C HIS A 80 -6.09 -17.35 -10.87
N ILE A 81 -4.84 -16.91 -10.76
CA ILE A 81 -4.05 -17.05 -9.53
C ILE A 81 -4.63 -16.12 -8.46
N PHE A 82 -4.97 -14.90 -8.81
CA PHE A 82 -5.57 -13.94 -7.87
C PHE A 82 -6.93 -14.43 -7.34
N ILE A 83 -7.75 -15.08 -8.20
CA ILE A 83 -9.01 -15.68 -7.77
C ILE A 83 -8.77 -16.82 -6.78
N LYS A 84 -7.81 -17.73 -7.05
CA LYS A 84 -7.46 -18.82 -6.13
C LYS A 84 -6.98 -18.33 -4.77
N LEU A 85 -6.37 -17.14 -4.73
CA LEU A 85 -5.90 -16.47 -3.52
C LEU A 85 -6.99 -15.65 -2.81
N GLY A 86 -8.25 -15.77 -3.22
CA GLY A 86 -9.39 -15.10 -2.57
C GLY A 86 -9.56 -13.62 -2.92
N LEU A 87 -8.83 -13.11 -3.93
CA LEU A 87 -8.87 -11.69 -4.32
C LEU A 87 -9.97 -11.35 -5.33
N LYS A 88 -10.88 -12.28 -5.64
CA LYS A 88 -11.96 -12.07 -6.64
C LYS A 88 -12.79 -10.82 -6.33
N GLN A 89 -13.42 -10.78 -5.16
CA GLN A 89 -14.30 -9.67 -4.79
C GLN A 89 -13.57 -8.30 -4.72
N PRO A 90 -12.39 -8.17 -4.07
CA PRO A 90 -11.65 -6.93 -4.10
C PRO A 90 -11.30 -6.44 -5.51
N LEU A 91 -10.88 -7.35 -6.39
CA LEU A 91 -10.56 -7.02 -7.79
C LEU A 91 -11.79 -6.55 -8.57
N GLU A 92 -12.92 -7.27 -8.48
CA GLU A 92 -14.16 -6.91 -9.16
C GLU A 92 -14.69 -5.54 -8.72
N LYS A 93 -14.65 -5.23 -7.42
CA LYS A 93 -15.03 -3.91 -6.90
C LYS A 93 -14.15 -2.78 -7.46
N VAL A 94 -12.85 -3.01 -7.56
CA VAL A 94 -11.93 -1.99 -8.13
C VAL A 94 -12.09 -1.89 -9.64
N GLN A 95 -12.28 -3.01 -10.35
CA GLN A 95 -12.56 -3.01 -11.79
C GLN A 95 -13.81 -2.21 -12.14
N ALA A 96 -14.90 -2.40 -11.40
CA ALA A 96 -16.13 -1.63 -11.58
C ALA A 96 -15.88 -0.11 -11.41
N LYS A 97 -15.10 0.29 -10.40
CA LYS A 97 -14.73 1.69 -10.20
C LYS A 97 -13.85 2.25 -11.31
N ILE A 98 -12.93 1.44 -11.84
CA ILE A 98 -12.08 1.85 -12.97
C ILE A 98 -12.93 1.97 -14.24
N ALA A 99 -13.88 1.07 -14.46
CA ALA A 99 -14.79 1.15 -15.62
C ALA A 99 -15.65 2.41 -15.60
N ASP A 100 -16.12 2.82 -14.40
CA ASP A 100 -16.93 4.03 -14.21
C ASP A 100 -16.09 5.31 -14.28
N LYS A 101 -15.00 5.41 -13.50
CA LYS A 101 -14.23 6.65 -13.29
C LYS A 101 -12.93 6.73 -14.10
N GLY A 102 -12.59 5.67 -14.82
CA GLY A 102 -11.32 5.56 -15.53
C GLY A 102 -10.11 5.55 -14.58
N LEU A 103 -8.93 5.84 -15.16
CA LEU A 103 -7.66 5.81 -14.42
C LEU A 103 -7.54 6.91 -13.34
N LYS A 104 -8.42 7.91 -13.33
CA LYS A 104 -8.45 8.95 -12.28
C LYS A 104 -8.65 8.34 -10.88
N ILE A 105 -9.26 7.16 -10.78
CA ILE A 105 -9.44 6.43 -9.52
C ILE A 105 -8.10 6.09 -8.85
N LEU A 106 -7.00 6.03 -9.60
CA LEU A 106 -5.67 5.78 -9.04
C LEU A 106 -5.28 6.81 -7.98
N PHE A 107 -5.67 8.08 -8.14
CA PHE A 107 -5.37 9.12 -7.14
C PHE A 107 -6.00 8.83 -5.77
N THR A 108 -7.13 8.17 -5.72
CA THR A 108 -7.77 7.79 -4.46
C THR A 108 -7.36 6.41 -3.96
N THR A 109 -6.99 5.50 -4.85
CA THR A 109 -6.57 4.14 -4.44
C THR A 109 -5.13 4.12 -3.92
N TYR A 110 -4.25 4.97 -4.43
CA TYR A 110 -2.86 5.06 -3.95
C TYR A 110 -2.69 5.79 -2.62
N VAL A 111 -3.77 6.31 -2.02
CA VAL A 111 -3.77 6.76 -0.60
C VAL A 111 -3.28 5.62 0.30
N HIS A 112 -3.63 4.38 -0.05
CA HIS A 112 -3.23 3.19 0.69
C HIS A 112 -2.61 2.17 -0.27
N PRO A 113 -1.38 1.66 -0.02
CA PRO A 113 -0.65 0.78 -0.94
C PRO A 113 -1.44 -0.45 -1.38
N ASN A 114 -2.22 -1.09 -0.47
CA ASN A 114 -3.04 -2.26 -0.79
C ASN A 114 -4.05 -1.99 -1.90
N PHE A 115 -4.74 -0.85 -1.84
CA PHE A 115 -5.69 -0.48 -2.87
C PHE A 115 -5.01 -0.06 -4.17
N GLY A 116 -3.80 0.53 -4.08
CA GLY A 116 -2.96 0.85 -5.22
C GLY A 116 -2.55 -0.40 -6.00
N ALA A 117 -2.09 -1.44 -5.32
CA ALA A 117 -1.72 -2.71 -5.93
C ALA A 117 -2.91 -3.40 -6.62
N LEU A 118 -4.09 -3.43 -5.97
CA LEU A 118 -5.32 -3.94 -6.56
C LEU A 118 -5.75 -3.13 -7.80
N ALA A 119 -5.63 -1.80 -7.74
CA ALA A 119 -5.99 -0.92 -8.85
C ALA A 119 -5.05 -1.11 -10.05
N ALA A 120 -3.74 -1.25 -9.81
CA ALA A 120 -2.77 -1.54 -10.85
C ALA A 120 -3.06 -2.89 -11.54
N THR A 121 -3.30 -3.94 -10.76
CA THR A 121 -3.68 -5.26 -11.27
C THR A 121 -4.99 -5.20 -12.06
N SER A 122 -6.01 -4.52 -11.53
CA SER A 122 -7.30 -4.36 -12.20
C SER A 122 -7.20 -3.59 -13.51
N ALA A 123 -6.39 -2.54 -13.56
CA ALA A 123 -6.12 -1.79 -14.79
C ALA A 123 -5.44 -2.68 -15.85
N GLY A 124 -4.55 -3.59 -15.42
CA GLY A 124 -3.93 -4.58 -16.30
C GLY A 124 -4.94 -5.60 -16.83
N ILE A 125 -5.80 -6.17 -15.99
CA ILE A 125 -6.88 -7.11 -16.37
C ILE A 125 -7.82 -6.46 -17.39
N LEU A 126 -8.22 -5.21 -17.16
CA LEU A 126 -9.06 -4.43 -18.08
C LEU A 126 -8.31 -3.96 -19.35
N ARG A 127 -7.03 -4.35 -19.52
CA ARG A 127 -6.18 -3.99 -20.65
C ARG A 127 -6.17 -2.48 -20.95
N MET A 128 -6.18 -1.65 -19.92
CA MET A 128 -6.11 -0.20 -20.09
C MET A 128 -4.79 0.23 -20.75
N ASN A 129 -4.79 1.39 -21.41
CA ASN A 129 -3.58 1.86 -22.07
C ASN A 129 -2.42 2.02 -21.09
N PHE A 130 -1.31 1.31 -21.35
CA PHE A 130 -0.15 1.25 -20.47
C PHE A 130 0.46 2.63 -20.19
N TYR A 131 0.64 3.45 -21.19
CA TYR A 131 1.28 4.78 -21.04
C TYR A 131 0.43 5.71 -20.18
N LYS A 132 -0.90 5.68 -20.37
CA LYS A 132 -1.83 6.43 -19.53
C LYS A 132 -1.79 5.90 -18.10
N PHE A 133 -1.82 4.57 -17.91
CA PHE A 133 -1.72 3.96 -16.58
C PHE A 133 -0.41 4.36 -15.91
N ALA A 134 0.74 4.22 -16.57
CA ALA A 134 2.05 4.54 -16.05
C ALA A 134 2.15 6.00 -15.57
N LEU A 135 1.63 6.94 -16.38
CA LEU A 135 1.59 8.36 -16.02
C LEU A 135 0.71 8.62 -14.79
N TYR A 136 -0.53 8.12 -14.77
CA TYR A 136 -1.44 8.30 -13.64
C TYR A 136 -0.91 7.65 -12.37
N ALA A 137 -0.33 6.45 -12.47
CA ALA A 137 0.29 5.76 -11.35
C ALA A 137 1.48 6.54 -10.79
N PHE A 138 2.38 7.03 -11.66
CA PHE A 138 3.52 7.85 -11.26
C PHE A 138 3.08 9.11 -10.49
N LEU A 139 2.12 9.85 -11.03
CA LEU A 139 1.60 11.06 -10.41
C LEU A 139 0.92 10.76 -9.07
N ALA A 140 0.10 9.71 -9.00
CA ALA A 140 -0.59 9.33 -7.78
C ALA A 140 0.39 8.85 -6.68
N ILE A 141 1.35 7.99 -7.04
CA ILE A 141 2.39 7.50 -6.13
C ILE A 141 3.25 8.67 -5.64
N GLY A 142 3.70 9.53 -6.53
CA GLY A 142 4.50 10.72 -6.20
C GLY A 142 3.76 11.63 -5.22
N LEU A 143 2.49 11.96 -5.53
CA LEU A 143 1.66 12.82 -4.70
C LEU A 143 1.50 12.27 -3.26
N TRP A 144 1.03 11.03 -3.16
CA TRP A 144 0.72 10.44 -1.85
C TRP A 144 1.95 10.14 -1.01
N ASN A 145 3.02 9.63 -1.63
CA ASN A 145 4.26 9.39 -0.89
C ASN A 145 4.93 10.68 -0.46
N SER A 146 4.89 11.75 -1.26
CA SER A 146 5.39 13.07 -0.85
C SER A 146 4.59 13.62 0.34
N PHE A 147 3.27 13.51 0.29
CA PHE A 147 2.38 13.94 1.37
C PHE A 147 2.67 13.19 2.68
N TRP A 148 2.70 11.86 2.66
CA TRP A 148 2.99 11.06 3.85
C TRP A 148 4.42 11.23 4.35
N THR A 149 5.40 11.32 3.45
CA THR A 149 6.80 11.60 3.81
C THR A 149 6.93 12.92 4.54
N ALA A 150 6.27 13.99 4.07
CA ALA A 150 6.28 15.27 4.74
C ALA A 150 5.68 15.17 6.15
N ILE A 151 4.52 14.52 6.31
CA ILE A 151 3.89 14.33 7.63
C ILE A 151 4.83 13.55 8.57
N PHE A 152 5.35 12.42 8.15
CA PHE A 152 6.21 11.60 9.01
C PHE A 152 7.57 12.24 9.28
N TYR A 153 8.10 13.02 8.36
CA TYR A 153 9.32 13.76 8.58
C TYR A 153 9.18 14.83 9.69
N TRP A 154 8.09 15.59 9.66
CA TRP A 154 7.89 16.66 10.64
C TRP A 154 7.36 16.16 11.98
N PHE A 155 6.45 15.21 12.00
CA PHE A 155 5.72 14.79 13.18
C PHE A 155 6.10 13.40 13.69
N GLY A 156 6.68 12.54 12.85
CA GLY A 156 6.93 11.12 13.18
C GLY A 156 7.85 10.90 14.36
N ALA A 157 8.91 11.70 14.50
CA ALA A 157 9.83 11.59 15.64
C ALA A 157 9.16 11.98 16.98
N GLY A 158 8.23 12.92 16.95
CA GLY A 158 7.40 13.28 18.11
C GLY A 158 6.42 12.18 18.47
N LEU A 159 5.75 11.60 17.47
CA LEU A 159 4.83 10.47 17.65
C LEU A 159 5.53 9.26 18.27
N LEU A 160 6.72 8.91 17.81
CA LEU A 160 7.50 7.78 18.35
C LEU A 160 7.84 7.93 19.84
N LYS A 161 8.03 9.15 20.32
CA LYS A 161 8.28 9.40 21.76
C LYS A 161 7.05 9.13 22.62
N HIS A 162 5.86 9.25 22.07
CA HIS A 162 4.58 9.04 22.76
C HIS A 162 3.98 7.64 22.50
N ILE A 163 4.56 6.85 21.60
CA ILE A 163 4.17 5.46 21.38
C ILE A 163 4.74 4.64 22.55
N ASN A 164 3.90 4.43 23.56
CA ASN A 164 4.16 3.50 24.63
C ASN A 164 3.38 2.20 24.41
N LEU A 165 3.66 1.19 25.25
CA LEU A 165 3.03 -0.13 25.15
C LEU A 165 1.49 -0.07 25.16
N VAL A 166 0.91 0.91 25.85
CA VAL A 166 -0.54 1.11 25.96
C VAL A 166 -1.14 1.55 24.63
N VAL A 167 -0.46 2.47 23.91
CA VAL A 167 -0.91 2.96 22.58
C VAL A 167 -0.81 1.81 21.56
N ILE A 168 0.25 1.00 21.62
CA ILE A 168 0.40 -0.17 20.73
C ILE A 168 -0.70 -1.19 21.03
N ALA A 169 -0.91 -1.52 22.30
CA ALA A 169 -1.95 -2.48 22.72
C ALA A 169 -3.36 -1.98 22.34
N GLY A 170 -3.63 -0.68 22.54
CA GLY A 170 -4.88 -0.04 22.14
C GLY A 170 -5.10 -0.08 20.62
N GLY A 171 -4.07 0.17 19.83
CA GLY A 171 -4.11 0.07 18.36
C GLY A 171 -4.39 -1.36 17.90
N ILE A 172 -3.73 -2.35 18.49
CA ILE A 172 -3.97 -3.77 18.22
C ILE A 172 -5.40 -4.16 18.60
N PHE A 173 -5.89 -3.70 19.75
CA PHE A 173 -7.25 -4.00 20.22
C PHE A 173 -8.31 -3.42 19.25
N VAL A 174 -8.16 -2.16 18.83
CA VAL A 174 -9.06 -1.53 17.86
C VAL A 174 -9.01 -2.25 16.50
N TYR A 175 -7.82 -2.65 16.06
CA TYR A 175 -7.66 -3.43 14.84
C TYR A 175 -8.35 -4.80 14.91
N LEU A 176 -8.22 -5.51 16.01
CA LEU A 176 -8.90 -6.81 16.22
C LEU A 176 -10.42 -6.65 16.29
N MET A 177 -10.93 -5.61 16.96
CA MET A 177 -12.36 -5.28 16.96
C MET A 177 -12.86 -5.00 15.54
N PHE A 178 -12.13 -4.20 14.77
CA PHE A 178 -12.47 -3.92 13.37
C PHE A 178 -12.53 -5.20 12.53
N LEU A 179 -11.53 -6.09 12.68
CA LEU A 179 -11.53 -7.39 12.00
C LEU A 179 -12.72 -8.26 12.39
N LYS A 180 -13.11 -8.27 13.67
CA LYS A 180 -14.28 -9.03 14.16
C LYS A 180 -15.55 -8.51 13.51
N THR A 181 -15.81 -7.21 13.60
CA THR A 181 -16.99 -6.56 13.02
C THR A 181 -17.06 -6.76 11.49
N PHE A 182 -15.90 -6.71 10.82
CA PHE A 182 -15.82 -6.94 9.38
C PHE A 182 -16.14 -8.39 9.00
N LYS A 183 -15.66 -9.38 9.78
CA LYS A 183 -16.01 -10.79 9.59
C LYS A 183 -17.49 -11.06 9.83
N GLU A 184 -18.07 -10.49 10.86
CA GLU A 184 -19.51 -10.62 11.18
C GLU A 184 -20.40 -10.04 10.06
N LYS A 185 -20.01 -8.90 9.49
CA LYS A 185 -20.71 -8.28 8.37
C LYS A 185 -20.66 -9.15 7.11
N ILE A 186 -19.51 -9.77 6.80
CA ILE A 186 -19.38 -10.70 5.67
C ILE A 186 -20.14 -11.99 5.90
N ALA A 187 -20.18 -12.50 7.13
CA ALA A 187 -20.94 -13.69 7.46
C ALA A 187 -22.45 -13.46 7.34
N GLY A 188 -22.95 -12.32 7.82
CA GLY A 188 -24.36 -11.94 7.70
C GLY A 188 -24.83 -11.71 6.25
N GLU A 189 -23.96 -11.15 5.39
CA GLU A 189 -24.26 -11.02 3.95
C GLU A 189 -24.37 -12.39 3.24
N LYS A 190 -23.58 -13.38 3.67
CA LYS A 190 -23.66 -14.74 3.11
C LYS A 190 -24.95 -15.47 3.51
N GLU A 191 -25.39 -15.29 4.73
CA GLU A 191 -26.61 -15.92 5.25
C GLU A 191 -27.88 -15.37 4.56
N GLN A 192 -27.92 -14.06 4.31
CA GLN A 192 -29.03 -13.45 3.56
C GLN A 192 -29.06 -13.86 2.09
N THR A 193 -27.92 -14.16 1.48
CA THR A 193 -27.84 -14.59 0.08
C THR A 193 -28.34 -16.02 -0.08
N HIS A 194 -28.20 -16.89 0.94
CA HIS A 194 -28.70 -18.28 0.92
C HIS A 194 -30.20 -18.39 1.17
N ILE A 195 -30.82 -17.40 1.83
CA ILE A 195 -32.26 -17.40 2.12
C ILE A 195 -33.09 -16.91 0.92
N ASN A 196 -32.48 -16.17 -0.01
CA ASN A 196 -33.17 -15.55 -1.16
C ASN A 196 -32.95 -16.29 -2.50
N LEU A 197 -32.51 -17.55 -2.49
CA LEU A 197 -32.48 -18.37 -3.70
C LEU A 197 -33.80 -19.16 -3.76
N PRO A 198 -34.58 -19.02 -4.88
CA PRO A 198 -35.82 -19.75 -5.08
C PRO A 198 -35.62 -21.24 -5.29
#